data_da252eee4e448fb9c305d8d2ef3693b7
#
_entry.id   da252eee4e448fb9c305d8d2ef3693b7
#
_cell.length_a   1.000
_cell.length_b   1.000
_cell.length_c   1.000
_cell.angle_alpha   90.00
_cell.angle_beta   90.00
_cell.angle_gamma   90.00
#
_symmetry.space_group_name_H-M   'P 1'
#
loop_
_entity.id
_entity.type
_entity.pdbx_description
1 polymer ?
#
loop_
_entity_poly.entity_id
_entity_poly.type
_entity_poly.pdbx_seq_one_letter_code
_entity_poly.pdbx_strand_id
1 'polypeptide(L)'
;MLKIIIAIAVIFILAVILISVLYHFGFIDFYHPMKKTDKNQIKIACVGDSITFGCTVRNWRKNNYPAVLSNLLGEKYCVNNFGYTNRTAIKSADYPYVNEKLYRQSLDFEPDIVVIMLGSNDSKENNWNKDKFINDYCEMINSYLTLASKPKVYVLVPPPLFEVRGKVMWQLRKDVMDNEICPAVKHIADKLSVWCIDMHSVFENKQELFSDGVHPNAEGSKLFAQKVYEVIKNEV
;
A
#
# COMPACT_ATOMS: atom_id res chain seq x y z
N MET A 1 37.84 -28.28 16.56
CA MET A 1 36.62 -28.65 15.80
C MET A 1 35.34 -28.19 16.51
N LEU A 2 35.05 -28.61 17.76
CA LEU A 2 33.80 -28.24 18.46
C LEU A 2 33.53 -26.72 18.56
N LYS A 3 34.54 -25.90 18.89
CA LYS A 3 34.41 -24.44 18.96
C LYS A 3 34.04 -23.79 17.61
N ILE A 4 34.53 -24.32 16.51
CA ILE A 4 34.23 -23.85 15.15
C ILE A 4 32.78 -24.21 14.78
N ILE A 5 32.32 -25.39 15.09
CA ILE A 5 30.97 -25.87 14.87
C ILE A 5 29.98 -25.02 15.66
N ILE A 6 30.29 -24.74 16.93
CA ILE A 6 29.45 -23.86 17.77
C ILE A 6 29.37 -22.42 17.19
N ALA A 7 30.53 -21.88 16.76
CA ALA A 7 30.54 -20.53 16.15
C ALA A 7 29.70 -20.46 14.88
N ILE A 8 29.79 -21.46 14.00
CA ILE A 8 28.96 -21.52 12.77
C ILE A 8 27.49 -21.64 13.13
N ALA A 9 27.13 -22.47 14.12
CA ALA A 9 25.73 -22.60 14.55
C ALA A 9 25.16 -21.28 15.11
N VAL A 10 25.95 -20.55 15.92
CA VAL A 10 25.54 -19.24 16.47
C VAL A 10 25.35 -18.20 15.35
N ILE A 11 26.28 -18.13 14.39
CA ILE A 11 26.16 -17.21 13.24
C ILE A 11 24.90 -17.53 12.43
N PHE A 12 24.63 -18.81 12.18
CA PHE A 12 23.43 -19.23 11.45
C PHE A 12 22.14 -18.83 12.19
N ILE A 13 22.08 -19.05 13.51
CA ILE A 13 20.94 -18.66 14.34
C ILE A 13 20.73 -17.15 14.30
N LEU A 14 21.79 -16.35 14.44
CA LEU A 14 21.72 -14.90 14.38
C LEU A 14 21.25 -14.41 13.00
N ALA A 15 21.72 -15.04 11.92
CA ALA A 15 21.27 -14.73 10.56
C ALA A 15 19.77 -15.04 10.37
N VAL A 16 19.30 -16.18 10.86
CA VAL A 16 17.88 -16.56 10.82
C VAL A 16 17.03 -15.58 11.62
N ILE A 17 17.50 -15.19 12.82
CA ILE A 17 16.79 -14.18 13.65
C ILE A 17 16.74 -12.84 12.91
N LEU A 18 17.84 -12.36 12.33
CA LEU A 18 17.89 -11.12 11.58
C LEU A 18 16.96 -11.16 10.36
N ILE A 19 16.99 -12.22 9.58
CA ILE A 19 16.08 -12.41 8.43
C ILE A 19 14.62 -12.41 8.91
N SER A 20 14.32 -13.09 10.01
CA SER A 20 12.98 -13.15 10.59
C SER A 20 12.49 -11.77 11.06
N VAL A 21 13.38 -10.97 11.67
CA VAL A 21 13.09 -9.60 12.09
C VAL A 21 12.84 -8.71 10.86
N LEU A 22 13.73 -8.74 9.87
CA LEU A 22 13.57 -7.97 8.64
C LEU A 22 12.28 -8.35 7.89
N TYR A 23 11.97 -9.65 7.85
CA TYR A 23 10.72 -10.15 7.29
C TYR A 23 9.49 -9.70 8.10
N HIS A 24 9.58 -9.76 9.44
CA HIS A 24 8.48 -9.38 10.33
C HIS A 24 8.10 -7.92 10.17
N PHE A 25 9.09 -7.05 9.96
CA PHE A 25 8.90 -5.62 9.76
C PHE A 25 8.72 -5.19 8.30
N GLY A 26 8.75 -6.15 7.34
CA GLY A 26 8.55 -5.85 5.92
C GLY A 26 9.73 -5.18 5.23
N PHE A 27 10.94 -5.25 5.80
CA PHE A 27 12.16 -4.74 5.18
C PHE A 27 12.75 -5.66 4.10
N ILE A 28 12.31 -6.93 4.05
CA ILE A 28 12.63 -7.87 2.98
C ILE A 28 11.37 -8.05 2.15
N ASP A 29 11.47 -7.79 0.85
CA ASP A 29 10.36 -7.92 -0.09
C ASP A 29 10.01 -9.39 -0.32
N PHE A 30 9.14 -9.89 0.53
CA PHE A 30 8.43 -11.12 0.26
C PHE A 30 7.04 -10.76 -0.25
N TYR A 31 6.73 -11.16 -1.47
CA TYR A 31 5.40 -11.01 -2.02
C TYR A 31 4.35 -11.67 -1.11
N HIS A 32 3.21 -11.03 -0.99
CA HIS A 32 2.05 -11.71 -0.41
C HIS A 32 1.67 -12.90 -1.30
N PRO A 33 1.45 -14.09 -0.72
CA PRO A 33 0.93 -15.20 -1.51
C PRO A 33 -0.46 -14.81 -2.03
N MET A 34 -0.64 -14.92 -3.34
CA MET A 34 -1.94 -14.67 -3.98
C MET A 34 -2.94 -15.72 -3.51
N LYS A 35 -4.08 -15.26 -3.02
CA LYS A 35 -5.21 -16.14 -2.72
C LYS A 35 -5.82 -16.62 -4.03
N LYS A 36 -6.08 -17.93 -4.12
CA LYS A 36 -6.92 -18.47 -5.20
C LYS A 36 -8.35 -17.99 -5.01
N THR A 37 -8.97 -17.57 -6.10
CA THR A 37 -10.35 -17.10 -6.11
C THR A 37 -11.29 -18.25 -6.47
N ASP A 38 -12.34 -18.44 -5.70
CA ASP A 38 -13.45 -19.30 -6.08
C ASP A 38 -14.37 -18.58 -7.06
N LYS A 39 -15.04 -19.34 -7.94
CA LYS A 39 -15.81 -18.79 -9.08
C LYS A 39 -16.88 -17.74 -8.69
N ASN A 40 -17.36 -17.77 -7.44
CA ASN A 40 -18.45 -16.91 -6.97
C ASN A 40 -17.96 -15.78 -6.05
N GLN A 41 -16.65 -15.62 -5.85
CA GLN A 41 -16.13 -14.57 -5.00
C GLN A 41 -15.94 -13.26 -5.75
N ILE A 42 -16.24 -12.16 -5.10
CA ILE A 42 -15.96 -10.82 -5.56
C ILE A 42 -14.47 -10.54 -5.33
N LYS A 43 -13.75 -10.20 -6.39
CA LYS A 43 -12.30 -10.00 -6.39
C LYS A 43 -11.95 -8.57 -6.06
N ILE A 44 -11.16 -8.37 -5.02
CA ILE A 44 -10.66 -7.05 -4.62
C ILE A 44 -9.15 -7.00 -4.74
N ALA A 45 -8.63 -6.08 -5.55
CA ALA A 45 -7.22 -5.78 -5.64
C ALA A 45 -6.87 -4.56 -4.78
N CYS A 46 -6.05 -4.76 -3.73
CA CYS A 46 -5.45 -3.66 -2.98
C CYS A 46 -4.07 -3.36 -3.56
N VAL A 47 -3.95 -2.25 -4.26
CA VAL A 47 -2.78 -1.82 -5.04
C VAL A 47 -2.10 -0.65 -4.35
N GLY A 48 -0.76 -0.65 -4.27
CA GLY A 48 -0.07 0.49 -3.66
C GLY A 48 1.38 0.21 -3.25
N ASP A 49 1.87 1.04 -2.36
CA ASP A 49 3.23 1.03 -1.86
C ASP A 49 3.41 0.22 -0.55
N SER A 50 4.37 0.64 0.28
CA SER A 50 4.68 0.02 1.58
C SER A 50 3.53 0.05 2.57
N ILE A 51 2.62 1.03 2.50
CA ILE A 51 1.45 1.10 3.38
C ILE A 51 0.48 -0.02 3.02
N THR A 52 0.21 -0.24 1.73
CA THR A 52 -0.62 -1.34 1.26
C THR A 52 0.04 -2.70 1.55
N PHE A 53 1.35 -2.80 1.34
CA PHE A 53 2.12 -3.98 1.71
C PHE A 53 1.97 -4.33 3.20
N GLY A 54 1.92 -3.34 4.08
CA GLY A 54 1.88 -3.50 5.54
C GLY A 54 3.27 -3.45 6.18
N CYS A 55 4.16 -2.60 5.63
CA CYS A 55 5.48 -2.36 6.18
C CYS A 55 5.39 -1.92 7.64
N THR A 56 6.30 -2.38 8.49
CA THR A 56 6.38 -2.13 9.95
C THR A 56 5.20 -2.66 10.78
N VAL A 57 4.17 -3.20 10.19
CA VAL A 57 3.02 -3.77 10.92
C VAL A 57 3.41 -5.09 11.58
N ARG A 58 3.30 -5.19 12.90
CA ARG A 58 3.54 -6.45 13.61
C ARG A 58 2.62 -7.55 13.08
N ASN A 59 3.20 -8.70 12.72
CA ASN A 59 2.47 -9.80 12.06
C ASN A 59 1.75 -9.33 10.79
N TRP A 60 2.48 -8.58 9.96
CA TRP A 60 2.00 -7.84 8.80
C TRP A 60 1.09 -8.65 7.87
N ARG A 61 1.33 -9.95 7.68
CA ARG A 61 0.48 -10.82 6.83
C ARG A 61 -0.97 -10.92 7.31
N LYS A 62 -1.22 -10.75 8.61
CA LYS A 62 -2.55 -10.80 9.21
C LYS A 62 -3.11 -9.41 9.54
N ASN A 63 -2.22 -8.45 9.79
CA ASN A 63 -2.58 -7.16 10.36
C ASN A 63 -2.39 -5.99 9.38
N ASN A 64 -1.91 -6.22 8.12
CA ASN A 64 -1.98 -5.18 7.09
C ASN A 64 -3.45 -4.87 6.75
N TYR A 65 -3.74 -3.67 6.24
CA TYR A 65 -5.12 -3.28 6.00
C TYR A 65 -5.86 -4.19 4.99
N PRO A 66 -5.24 -4.72 3.90
CA PRO A 66 -5.91 -5.65 3.01
C PRO A 66 -6.32 -6.96 3.70
N ALA A 67 -5.50 -7.49 4.60
CA ALA A 67 -5.83 -8.69 5.35
C ALA A 67 -6.96 -8.44 6.36
N VAL A 68 -6.94 -7.31 7.05
CA VAL A 68 -8.03 -6.89 7.95
C VAL A 68 -9.31 -6.65 7.16
N LEU A 69 -9.24 -5.98 6.01
CA LEU A 69 -10.37 -5.76 5.10
C LEU A 69 -10.98 -7.10 4.65
N SER A 70 -10.14 -8.07 4.29
CA SER A 70 -10.59 -9.43 3.94
C SER A 70 -11.41 -10.08 5.05
N ASN A 71 -10.98 -9.92 6.32
CA ASN A 71 -11.70 -10.45 7.47
C ASN A 71 -13.05 -9.73 7.71
N LEU A 72 -13.09 -8.41 7.50
CA LEU A 72 -14.32 -7.62 7.65
C LEU A 72 -15.36 -7.95 6.57
N LEU A 73 -14.92 -8.20 5.34
CA LEU A 73 -15.81 -8.51 4.22
C LEU A 73 -16.30 -9.97 4.22
N GLY A 74 -15.53 -10.89 4.81
CA GLY A 74 -15.87 -12.31 4.90
C GLY A 74 -15.63 -13.09 3.60
N GLU A 75 -16.12 -14.33 3.57
CA GLU A 75 -15.78 -15.34 2.54
C GLU A 75 -16.37 -15.05 1.15
N LYS A 76 -17.36 -14.16 1.06
CA LYS A 76 -17.89 -13.71 -0.24
C LYS A 76 -16.84 -12.97 -1.10
N TYR A 77 -15.78 -12.48 -0.47
CA TYR A 77 -14.78 -11.66 -1.11
C TYR A 77 -13.39 -12.30 -1.12
N CYS A 78 -12.68 -12.20 -2.24
CA CYS A 78 -11.29 -12.55 -2.38
C CYS A 78 -10.44 -11.28 -2.43
N VAL A 79 -9.87 -10.87 -1.30
CA VAL A 79 -9.01 -9.69 -1.21
C VAL A 79 -7.56 -10.11 -1.38
N ASN A 80 -6.88 -9.58 -2.42
CA ASN A 80 -5.46 -9.76 -2.67
C ASN A 80 -4.67 -8.47 -2.47
N ASN A 81 -3.49 -8.61 -1.85
CA ASN A 81 -2.59 -7.51 -1.57
C ASN A 81 -1.50 -7.43 -2.65
N PHE A 82 -1.54 -6.39 -3.46
CA PHE A 82 -0.56 -6.06 -4.50
C PHE A 82 0.33 -4.88 -4.10
N GLY A 83 0.44 -4.59 -2.80
CA GLY A 83 1.35 -3.57 -2.28
C GLY A 83 2.81 -3.97 -2.45
N TYR A 84 3.66 -2.99 -2.79
CA TYR A 84 5.09 -3.18 -2.90
C TYR A 84 5.86 -1.96 -2.40
N THR A 85 6.85 -2.18 -1.53
CA THR A 85 7.54 -1.10 -0.81
C THR A 85 8.24 -0.10 -1.73
N ASN A 86 8.32 1.18 -1.33
CA ASN A 86 9.00 2.27 -2.04
C ASN A 86 8.44 2.65 -3.44
N ARG A 87 7.28 2.13 -3.85
CA ARG A 87 6.78 2.35 -5.21
C ARG A 87 6.14 3.73 -5.40
N THR A 88 6.33 4.27 -6.60
CA THR A 88 5.83 5.57 -7.05
C THR A 88 4.77 5.42 -8.14
N ALA A 89 3.90 6.40 -8.26
CA ALA A 89 2.98 6.53 -9.39
C ALA A 89 3.68 7.09 -10.63
N ILE A 90 4.65 7.99 -10.44
CA ILE A 90 5.42 8.62 -11.52
C ILE A 90 6.33 7.60 -12.18
N LYS A 91 6.19 7.42 -13.49
CA LYS A 91 6.95 6.43 -14.29
C LYS A 91 8.44 6.73 -14.40
N SER A 92 8.82 8.00 -14.30
CA SER A 92 10.21 8.44 -14.38
C SER A 92 10.88 8.66 -13.02
N ALA A 93 10.18 8.35 -11.91
CA ALA A 93 10.69 8.45 -10.55
C ALA A 93 11.43 7.17 -10.10
N ASP A 94 11.85 7.14 -8.82
CA ASP A 94 12.43 5.94 -8.21
C ASP A 94 11.37 4.82 -8.17
N TYR A 95 11.74 3.62 -8.60
CA TYR A 95 10.94 2.41 -8.45
C TYR A 95 9.47 2.53 -8.90
N PRO A 96 9.18 2.85 -10.18
CA PRO A 96 7.82 3.02 -10.68
C PRO A 96 6.99 1.74 -10.52
N TYR A 97 5.80 1.85 -9.94
CA TYR A 97 4.94 0.68 -9.69
C TYR A 97 4.54 -0.04 -11.00
N VAL A 98 4.37 0.69 -12.09
CA VAL A 98 4.02 0.13 -13.41
C VAL A 98 5.06 -0.86 -13.97
N ASN A 99 6.31 -0.79 -13.50
CA ASN A 99 7.38 -1.71 -13.90
C ASN A 99 7.37 -3.03 -13.13
N GLU A 100 6.56 -3.13 -12.07
CA GLU A 100 6.56 -4.26 -11.17
C GLU A 100 5.73 -5.44 -11.67
N LYS A 101 6.17 -6.64 -11.29
CA LYS A 101 5.41 -7.85 -11.55
C LYS A 101 4.03 -7.82 -10.87
N LEU A 102 3.94 -7.23 -9.68
CA LEU A 102 2.69 -7.12 -8.93
C LEU A 102 1.66 -6.24 -9.64
N TYR A 103 2.10 -5.19 -10.36
CA TYR A 103 1.20 -4.39 -11.19
C TYR A 103 0.52 -5.27 -12.26
N ARG A 104 1.31 -6.04 -13.02
CA ARG A 104 0.77 -6.95 -14.05
C ARG A 104 -0.15 -8.01 -13.44
N GLN A 105 0.28 -8.62 -12.33
CA GLN A 105 -0.53 -9.60 -11.62
C GLN A 105 -1.85 -9.02 -11.09
N SER A 106 -1.88 -7.74 -10.70
CA SER A 106 -3.11 -7.09 -10.26
C SER A 106 -4.09 -6.84 -11.43
N LEU A 107 -3.59 -6.61 -12.63
CA LEU A 107 -4.41 -6.54 -13.85
C LEU A 107 -4.90 -7.95 -14.29
N ASP A 108 -3.99 -8.93 -14.32
CA ASP A 108 -4.32 -10.33 -14.68
C ASP A 108 -5.30 -10.97 -13.68
N PHE A 109 -5.40 -10.44 -12.48
CA PHE A 109 -6.38 -10.85 -11.47
C PHE A 109 -7.81 -10.53 -11.89
N GLU A 110 -8.01 -9.60 -12.87
CA GLU A 110 -9.34 -9.15 -13.34
C GLU A 110 -10.26 -8.82 -12.14
N PRO A 111 -9.89 -7.86 -11.28
CA PRO A 111 -10.66 -7.56 -10.07
C PRO A 111 -12.03 -6.98 -10.39
N ASP A 112 -13.00 -7.15 -9.50
CA ASP A 112 -14.30 -6.46 -9.51
C ASP A 112 -14.22 -5.10 -8.80
N ILE A 113 -13.29 -4.98 -7.85
CA ILE A 113 -13.01 -3.75 -7.11
C ILE A 113 -11.49 -3.54 -7.03
N VAL A 114 -11.05 -2.32 -7.30
CA VAL A 114 -9.67 -1.88 -7.11
C VAL A 114 -9.62 -0.80 -6.02
N VAL A 115 -8.78 -1.01 -5.03
CA VAL A 115 -8.44 -0.02 -3.99
C VAL A 115 -6.99 0.36 -4.21
N ILE A 116 -6.72 1.56 -4.75
CA ILE A 116 -5.38 1.97 -5.16
C ILE A 116 -4.89 3.20 -4.40
N MET A 117 -3.66 3.13 -3.87
CA MET A 117 -3.00 4.22 -3.15
C MET A 117 -1.52 4.29 -3.47
N LEU A 118 -1.09 5.37 -4.09
CA LEU A 118 0.30 5.77 -4.32
C LEU A 118 0.44 7.27 -4.08
N GLY A 119 1.67 7.76 -3.98
CA GLY A 119 1.98 9.17 -3.81
C GLY A 119 2.97 9.45 -2.69
N SER A 120 3.00 8.61 -1.63
CA SER A 120 3.92 8.86 -0.51
C SER A 120 5.38 8.94 -0.99
N ASN A 121 5.83 8.01 -1.80
CA ASN A 121 7.19 7.98 -2.33
C ASN A 121 7.43 9.00 -3.45
N ASP A 122 6.38 9.43 -4.10
CA ASP A 122 6.44 10.50 -5.10
C ASP A 122 6.76 11.85 -4.47
N SER A 123 6.50 12.04 -3.16
CA SER A 123 6.79 13.29 -2.44
C SER A 123 8.26 13.62 -2.30
N LYS A 124 9.19 12.67 -2.54
CA LYS A 124 10.63 12.91 -2.47
C LYS A 124 11.05 13.99 -3.46
N GLU A 125 12.07 14.77 -3.10
CA GLU A 125 12.54 15.88 -3.92
C GLU A 125 12.94 15.45 -5.35
N ASN A 126 13.64 14.33 -5.48
CA ASN A 126 14.07 13.81 -6.78
C ASN A 126 12.94 13.19 -7.62
N ASN A 127 11.78 12.92 -7.03
CA ASN A 127 10.66 12.26 -7.68
C ASN A 127 9.57 13.24 -8.08
N TRP A 128 9.31 14.26 -7.23
CA TRP A 128 8.10 15.06 -7.36
C TRP A 128 8.05 15.90 -8.64
N ASN A 129 7.02 15.67 -9.40
CA ASN A 129 6.59 16.52 -10.51
C ASN A 129 5.07 16.36 -10.66
N LYS A 130 4.32 17.43 -10.41
CA LYS A 130 2.87 17.43 -10.35
C LYS A 130 2.21 16.95 -11.63
N ASP A 131 2.65 17.47 -12.78
CA ASP A 131 2.03 17.13 -14.08
C ASP A 131 2.28 15.67 -14.45
N LYS A 132 3.50 15.18 -14.23
CA LYS A 132 3.82 13.76 -14.41
C LYS A 132 3.01 12.89 -13.47
N PHE A 133 2.90 13.26 -12.19
CA PHE A 133 2.11 12.51 -11.21
C PHE A 133 0.65 12.36 -11.66
N ILE A 134 0.00 13.46 -12.06
CA ILE A 134 -1.38 13.43 -12.52
C ILE A 134 -1.51 12.57 -13.78
N ASN A 135 -0.64 12.77 -14.77
CA ASN A 135 -0.71 12.04 -16.03
C ASN A 135 -0.45 10.54 -15.86
N ASP A 136 0.65 10.18 -15.20
CA ASP A 136 1.07 8.78 -15.03
C ASP A 136 0.09 8.01 -14.13
N TYR A 137 -0.44 8.67 -13.09
CA TYR A 137 -1.41 8.02 -12.21
C TYR A 137 -2.78 7.86 -12.90
N CYS A 138 -3.21 8.84 -13.71
CA CYS A 138 -4.40 8.67 -14.56
C CYS A 138 -4.25 7.50 -15.53
N GLU A 139 -3.10 7.35 -16.19
CA GLU A 139 -2.85 6.22 -17.08
C GLU A 139 -2.89 4.87 -16.33
N MET A 140 -2.31 4.81 -15.13
CA MET A 140 -2.36 3.60 -14.30
C MET A 140 -3.79 3.24 -13.90
N ILE A 141 -4.61 4.21 -13.51
CA ILE A 141 -6.02 3.97 -13.16
C ILE A 141 -6.81 3.55 -14.40
N ASN A 142 -6.58 4.18 -15.55
CA ASN A 142 -7.23 3.82 -16.80
C ASN A 142 -6.95 2.37 -17.23
N SER A 143 -5.75 1.83 -16.91
CA SER A 143 -5.47 0.43 -17.20
C SER A 143 -6.41 -0.53 -16.45
N TYR A 144 -6.87 -0.19 -15.25
CA TYR A 144 -7.90 -0.95 -14.54
C TYR A 144 -9.29 -0.72 -15.13
N LEU A 145 -9.65 0.54 -15.41
CA LEU A 145 -10.97 0.88 -15.96
C LEU A 145 -11.25 0.22 -17.33
N THR A 146 -10.19 -0.16 -18.07
CA THR A 146 -10.30 -0.83 -19.39
C THR A 146 -10.31 -2.36 -19.31
N LEU A 147 -10.18 -2.96 -18.11
CA LEU A 147 -10.26 -4.42 -17.94
C LEU A 147 -11.63 -4.97 -18.33
N ALA A 148 -11.67 -6.24 -18.75
CA ALA A 148 -12.91 -6.92 -19.11
C ALA A 148 -13.88 -7.03 -17.91
N SER A 149 -13.36 -7.14 -16.69
CA SER A 149 -14.13 -7.14 -15.44
C SER A 149 -14.82 -5.80 -15.14
N LYS A 150 -14.42 -4.69 -15.77
CA LYS A 150 -14.95 -3.32 -15.54
C LYS A 150 -15.02 -2.96 -14.05
N PRO A 151 -13.90 -2.98 -13.33
CA PRO A 151 -13.91 -2.83 -11.88
C PRO A 151 -14.39 -1.46 -11.43
N LYS A 152 -15.00 -1.42 -10.25
CA LYS A 152 -15.15 -0.18 -9.49
C LYS A 152 -13.78 0.22 -8.92
N VAL A 153 -13.30 1.41 -9.20
CA VAL A 153 -11.99 1.89 -8.76
C VAL A 153 -12.14 2.93 -7.65
N TYR A 154 -11.47 2.68 -6.53
CA TYR A 154 -11.37 3.57 -5.38
C TYR A 154 -9.93 4.05 -5.25
N VAL A 155 -9.73 5.34 -5.49
CA VAL A 155 -8.42 5.98 -5.30
C VAL A 155 -8.36 6.54 -3.89
N LEU A 156 -7.30 6.22 -3.17
CA LEU A 156 -7.12 6.66 -1.81
C LEU A 156 -6.12 7.83 -1.75
N VAL A 157 -6.53 8.92 -1.09
CA VAL A 157 -5.58 9.96 -0.70
C VAL A 157 -4.68 9.37 0.39
N PRO A 158 -3.33 9.41 0.25
CA PRO A 158 -2.42 8.87 1.24
C PRO A 158 -2.62 9.50 2.63
N PRO A 159 -2.37 8.77 3.73
CA PRO A 159 -2.42 9.34 5.07
C PRO A 159 -1.37 10.44 5.26
N PRO A 160 -1.52 11.31 6.28
CA PRO A 160 -0.55 12.36 6.55
C PRO A 160 0.81 11.79 6.94
N LEU A 161 1.85 12.58 6.71
CA LEU A 161 3.21 12.31 7.17
C LEU A 161 3.43 13.02 8.51
N PHE A 162 4.01 12.31 9.47
CA PHE A 162 4.31 12.85 10.79
C PHE A 162 5.82 12.93 11.01
N GLU A 163 6.25 13.93 11.75
CA GLU A 163 7.64 14.06 12.17
C GLU A 163 7.94 13.12 13.34
N VAL A 164 9.05 12.41 13.24
CA VAL A 164 9.62 11.63 14.32
C VAL A 164 11.01 12.18 14.64
N ARG A 165 11.22 12.64 15.87
CA ARG A 165 12.47 13.31 16.30
C ARG A 165 12.84 14.50 15.41
N GLY A 166 11.84 15.34 15.05
CA GLY A 166 12.03 16.57 14.30
C GLY A 166 12.26 16.39 12.79
N LYS A 167 11.97 15.22 12.24
CA LYS A 167 12.06 15.00 10.78
C LYS A 167 11.04 13.97 10.29
N VAL A 168 10.62 14.11 9.06
CA VAL A 168 9.90 13.08 8.33
C VAL A 168 10.91 12.04 7.82
N MET A 169 10.59 10.77 8.03
CA MET A 169 11.47 9.66 7.62
C MET A 169 11.50 9.47 6.10
N TRP A 170 12.52 8.77 5.61
CA TRP A 170 12.65 8.31 4.22
C TRP A 170 12.74 9.43 3.18
N GLN A 171 13.11 10.66 3.59
CA GLN A 171 13.18 11.85 2.73
C GLN A 171 11.82 12.23 2.09
N LEU A 172 10.73 11.77 2.71
CA LEU A 172 9.39 12.16 2.27
C LEU A 172 9.11 13.60 2.70
N ARG A 173 8.35 14.33 1.88
CA ARG A 173 8.08 15.76 2.07
C ARG A 173 6.64 15.97 2.48
N LYS A 174 6.45 16.38 3.74
CA LYS A 174 5.13 16.65 4.31
C LYS A 174 4.42 17.81 3.59
N ASP A 175 5.14 18.88 3.29
CA ASP A 175 4.63 20.05 2.56
C ASP A 175 4.07 19.67 1.18
N VAL A 176 4.79 18.81 0.44
CA VAL A 176 4.34 18.29 -0.85
C VAL A 176 3.17 17.34 -0.70
N MET A 177 3.19 16.48 0.34
CA MET A 177 2.06 15.59 0.61
C MET A 177 0.77 16.38 0.84
N ASP A 178 0.81 17.33 1.78
CA ASP A 178 -0.39 18.05 2.22
C ASP A 178 -0.91 19.02 1.13
N ASN A 179 -0.01 19.75 0.47
CA ASN A 179 -0.39 20.88 -0.40
C ASN A 179 -0.46 20.53 -1.89
N GLU A 180 0.15 19.41 -2.31
CA GLU A 180 0.21 19.06 -3.72
C GLU A 180 -0.31 17.65 -4.03
N ILE A 181 0.16 16.61 -3.35
CA ILE A 181 -0.24 15.22 -3.64
C ILE A 181 -1.70 14.97 -3.25
N CYS A 182 -2.10 15.34 -2.03
CA CYS A 182 -3.48 15.13 -1.60
C CYS A 182 -4.50 15.84 -2.52
N PRO A 183 -4.33 17.12 -2.90
CA PRO A 183 -5.17 17.75 -3.90
C PRO A 183 -5.10 17.10 -5.28
N ALA A 184 -3.91 16.67 -5.73
CA ALA A 184 -3.75 16.02 -7.03
C ALA A 184 -4.49 14.68 -7.10
N VAL A 185 -4.47 13.86 -6.03
CA VAL A 185 -5.22 12.59 -5.98
C VAL A 185 -6.72 12.84 -6.05
N LYS A 186 -7.24 13.85 -5.35
CA LYS A 186 -8.66 14.24 -5.43
C LYS A 186 -9.02 14.69 -6.85
N HIS A 187 -8.18 15.53 -7.46
CA HIS A 187 -8.35 15.96 -8.84
C HIS A 187 -8.35 14.80 -9.85
N ILE A 188 -7.47 13.80 -9.67
CA ILE A 188 -7.42 12.59 -10.50
C ILE A 188 -8.72 11.80 -10.38
N ALA A 189 -9.24 11.63 -9.16
CA ALA A 189 -10.49 10.94 -8.93
C ALA A 189 -11.67 11.63 -9.62
N ASP A 190 -11.77 12.95 -9.49
CA ASP A 190 -12.79 13.75 -10.17
C ASP A 190 -12.67 13.67 -11.69
N LYS A 191 -11.45 13.83 -12.22
CA LYS A 191 -11.16 13.78 -13.67
C LYS A 191 -11.54 12.44 -14.31
N LEU A 192 -11.33 11.36 -13.60
CA LEU A 192 -11.64 9.99 -14.09
C LEU A 192 -13.04 9.51 -13.67
N SER A 193 -13.77 10.31 -12.90
CA SER A 193 -15.08 9.93 -12.34
C SER A 193 -15.03 8.63 -11.54
N VAL A 194 -13.98 8.45 -10.74
CA VAL A 194 -13.80 7.31 -9.83
C VAL A 194 -13.98 7.74 -8.38
N TRP A 195 -14.23 6.78 -7.48
CA TRP A 195 -14.42 7.07 -6.06
C TRP A 195 -13.11 7.50 -5.40
N CYS A 196 -13.21 8.46 -4.47
CA CYS A 196 -12.09 8.94 -3.68
C CYS A 196 -12.34 8.66 -2.19
N ILE A 197 -11.37 8.03 -1.51
CA ILE A 197 -11.38 7.84 -0.06
C ILE A 197 -10.26 8.67 0.54
N ASP A 198 -10.59 9.67 1.35
CA ASP A 198 -9.63 10.58 1.95
C ASP A 198 -9.05 10.01 3.24
N MET A 199 -7.95 9.22 3.12
CA MET A 199 -7.23 8.71 4.28
C MET A 199 -6.43 9.78 5.00
N HIS A 200 -6.08 10.89 4.33
CA HIS A 200 -5.41 12.00 4.98
C HIS A 200 -6.26 12.57 6.12
N SER A 201 -7.52 12.87 5.83
CA SER A 201 -8.46 13.36 6.85
C SER A 201 -8.79 12.33 7.93
N VAL A 202 -8.87 11.04 7.57
CA VAL A 202 -9.12 9.94 8.55
C VAL A 202 -8.04 9.88 9.60
N PHE A 203 -6.78 10.14 9.21
CA PHE A 203 -5.61 10.03 10.10
C PHE A 203 -5.11 11.38 10.62
N GLU A 204 -5.79 12.47 10.33
CA GLU A 204 -5.46 13.77 10.89
C GLU A 204 -5.38 13.69 12.43
N ASN A 205 -4.31 14.23 12.99
CA ASN A 205 -4.04 14.23 14.44
C ASN A 205 -3.94 12.83 15.11
N LYS A 206 -3.60 11.78 14.35
CA LYS A 206 -3.43 10.39 14.85
C LYS A 206 -2.00 9.89 14.73
N GLN A 207 -1.02 10.72 15.08
CA GLN A 207 0.41 10.38 15.00
C GLN A 207 0.76 9.12 15.78
N GLU A 208 0.07 8.82 16.88
CA GLU A 208 0.28 7.63 17.70
C GLU A 208 0.05 6.30 16.94
N LEU A 209 -0.68 6.36 15.84
CA LEU A 209 -0.90 5.21 14.96
C LEU A 209 0.23 4.97 13.96
N PHE A 210 1.27 5.83 13.94
CA PHE A 210 2.38 5.80 12.98
C PHE A 210 3.73 5.79 13.70
N SER A 211 4.26 4.61 14.01
CA SER A 211 5.48 4.47 14.82
C SER A 211 6.72 5.13 14.20
N ASP A 212 6.82 5.17 12.88
CA ASP A 212 7.89 5.81 12.12
C ASP A 212 7.45 7.12 11.42
N GLY A 213 6.22 7.56 11.68
CA GLY A 213 5.64 8.76 11.10
C GLY A 213 5.09 8.58 9.68
N VAL A 214 5.22 7.40 9.08
CA VAL A 214 4.81 7.10 7.68
C VAL A 214 3.89 5.90 7.60
N HIS A 215 4.24 4.81 8.27
CA HIS A 215 3.53 3.55 8.16
C HIS A 215 2.56 3.36 9.33
N PRO A 216 1.28 3.08 9.08
CA PRO A 216 0.33 2.75 10.13
C PRO A 216 0.77 1.49 10.89
N ASN A 217 0.69 1.51 12.21
CA ASN A 217 0.85 0.30 13.03
C ASN A 217 -0.39 -0.62 12.89
N ALA A 218 -0.48 -1.69 13.68
CA ALA A 218 -1.58 -2.64 13.58
C ALA A 218 -2.95 -1.99 13.86
N GLU A 219 -3.04 -1.05 14.81
CA GLU A 219 -4.28 -0.33 15.11
C GLU A 219 -4.63 0.67 14.00
N GLY A 220 -3.63 1.38 13.46
CA GLY A 220 -3.79 2.23 12.28
C GLY A 220 -4.26 1.43 11.05
N SER A 221 -3.71 0.23 10.84
CA SER A 221 -4.15 -0.66 9.76
C SER A 221 -5.60 -1.13 9.92
N LYS A 222 -6.06 -1.35 11.15
CA LYS A 222 -7.49 -1.66 11.42
C LYS A 222 -8.40 -0.49 11.08
N LEU A 223 -8.05 0.72 11.53
CA LEU A 223 -8.80 1.94 11.20
C LEU A 223 -8.86 2.16 9.69
N PHE A 224 -7.72 1.95 9.00
CA PHE A 224 -7.62 2.04 7.54
C PHE A 224 -8.60 1.06 6.86
N ALA A 225 -8.53 -0.22 7.23
CA ALA A 225 -9.40 -1.25 6.68
C ALA A 225 -10.87 -0.98 6.96
N GLN A 226 -11.20 -0.51 8.17
CA GLN A 226 -12.58 -0.16 8.54
C GLN A 226 -13.13 0.97 7.67
N LYS A 227 -12.32 2.00 7.39
CA LYS A 227 -12.74 3.11 6.52
C LYS A 227 -12.98 2.65 5.09
N VAL A 228 -12.10 1.81 4.53
CA VAL A 228 -12.31 1.22 3.20
C VAL A 228 -13.58 0.34 3.20
N TYR A 229 -13.74 -0.51 4.22
CA TYR A 229 -14.92 -1.37 4.37
C TYR A 229 -16.22 -0.59 4.40
N GLU A 230 -16.31 0.51 5.17
CA GLU A 230 -17.50 1.36 5.26
C GLU A 230 -17.96 1.87 3.91
N VAL A 231 -17.01 2.16 3.01
CA VAL A 231 -17.31 2.68 1.67
C VAL A 231 -17.71 1.58 0.71
N ILE A 232 -17.01 0.43 0.73
CA ILE A 232 -17.20 -0.60 -0.32
C ILE A 232 -18.23 -1.69 0.02
N LYS A 233 -18.61 -1.86 1.30
CA LYS A 233 -19.47 -2.97 1.75
C LYS A 233 -20.86 -3.04 1.10
N ASN A 234 -21.39 -1.90 0.61
CA ASN A 234 -22.72 -1.80 0.03
C ASN A 234 -22.70 -1.74 -1.51
N GLU A 235 -21.53 -1.90 -2.12
CA GLU A 235 -21.33 -1.64 -3.55
C GLU A 235 -21.53 -2.88 -4.44
N VAL A 236 -21.80 -4.05 -3.82
CA VAL A 236 -21.96 -5.32 -4.55
C VAL A 236 -23.11 -6.18 -4.01
#